data_c3ca1821d8250945d069a2561df6daca
#
_entry.id   c3ca1821d8250945d069a2561df6daca
#
_cell.length_a   1.000
_cell.length_b   1.000
_cell.length_c   1.000
_cell.angle_alpha   90.00
_cell.angle_beta   90.00
_cell.angle_gamma   90.00
#
_symmetry.space_group_name_H-M   'P 1'
#
loop_
_entity.id
_entity.type
_entity.pdbx_description
1 polymer ?
#
loop_
_entity_poly.entity_id
_entity_poly.type
_entity_poly.pdbx_seq_one_letter_code
_entity_poly.pdbx_strand_id
1 'polypeptide(L)'
;MSDRRIILITGGQRSGKSTKAEQLALSLSDNPVYVATAHIWDEEFRQRVVRHQERRGPQWTNIEEELYLSRHDLTGRVVVVDCVTLWLTNFFYRLESDIEESLEAAKKEFDAFTAHNATYIFVTNEIGSGAVSDNALQRRFTDLQGWMNQYIATRADEVILMVSGIEVKIK
;
A
#
# COMPACT_ATOMS: atom_id res chain seq x y z
N MET A 1 -10.53 -2.78 -23.17
CA MET A 1 -10.80 -2.57 -21.74
C MET A 1 -9.63 -3.17 -20.98
N SER A 2 -9.01 -2.43 -20.10
CA SER A 2 -8.01 -3.06 -19.23
C SER A 2 -8.77 -3.89 -18.20
N ASP A 3 -8.49 -5.19 -18.18
CA ASP A 3 -9.00 -6.05 -17.13
C ASP A 3 -8.42 -5.63 -15.78
N ARG A 4 -9.12 -5.94 -14.70
CA ARG A 4 -8.61 -5.72 -13.34
C ARG A 4 -7.30 -6.47 -13.16
N ARG A 5 -6.28 -5.77 -12.69
CA ARG A 5 -4.97 -6.35 -12.37
C ARG A 5 -4.49 -5.85 -11.00
N ILE A 6 -4.07 -6.77 -10.15
CA ILE A 6 -3.57 -6.45 -8.80
C ILE A 6 -2.13 -6.95 -8.70
N ILE A 7 -1.23 -6.04 -8.33
CA ILE A 7 0.20 -6.31 -8.13
C ILE A 7 0.54 -5.91 -6.70
N LEU A 8 1.16 -6.81 -5.97
CA LEU A 8 1.67 -6.56 -4.63
C LEU A 8 3.19 -6.46 -4.65
N ILE A 9 3.72 -5.36 -4.15
CA ILE A 9 5.16 -5.16 -3.95
C ILE A 9 5.44 -5.14 -2.47
N THR A 10 6.15 -6.15 -2.00
CA THR A 10 6.50 -6.34 -0.59
C THR A 10 8.01 -6.27 -0.39
N GLY A 11 8.45 -6.11 0.84
CA GLY A 11 9.86 -6.08 1.22
C GLY A 11 10.09 -5.29 2.50
N GLY A 12 11.30 -5.36 3.02
CA GLY A 12 11.72 -4.64 4.20
C GLY A 12 11.76 -3.13 4.01
N GLN A 13 12.03 -2.41 5.09
CA GLN A 13 12.20 -0.97 5.05
C GLN A 13 13.36 -0.58 4.13
N ARG A 14 13.16 0.46 3.32
CA ARG A 14 14.14 0.99 2.35
C ARG A 14 14.68 -0.03 1.35
N SER A 15 13.87 -1.03 1.00
CA SER A 15 14.25 -2.05 0.02
C SER A 15 14.02 -1.65 -1.44
N GLY A 16 13.46 -0.46 -1.70
CA GLY A 16 13.19 0.04 -3.05
C GLY A 16 11.77 -0.19 -3.55
N LYS A 17 10.82 -0.52 -2.67
CA LYS A 17 9.42 -0.81 -3.03
C LYS A 17 8.72 0.35 -3.73
N SER A 18 8.76 1.55 -3.15
CA SER A 18 8.08 2.72 -3.71
C SER A 18 8.66 3.11 -5.08
N THR A 19 9.98 3.07 -5.21
CA THR A 19 10.66 3.32 -6.49
C THR A 19 10.24 2.31 -7.55
N LYS A 20 10.17 1.03 -7.22
CA LYS A 20 9.70 -0.01 -8.13
C LYS A 20 8.25 0.20 -8.54
N ALA A 21 7.37 0.53 -7.58
CA ALA A 21 5.97 0.81 -7.85
C ALA A 21 5.79 2.00 -8.80
N GLU A 22 6.52 3.09 -8.57
CA GLU A 22 6.49 4.29 -9.42
C GLU A 22 6.98 3.97 -10.84
N GLN A 23 8.11 3.26 -10.98
CA GLN A 23 8.66 2.86 -12.29
C GLN A 23 7.67 1.96 -13.04
N LEU A 24 7.08 0.98 -12.37
CA LEU A 24 6.11 0.08 -12.98
C LEU A 24 4.87 0.84 -13.43
N ALA A 25 4.33 1.74 -12.60
CA ALA A 25 3.17 2.54 -12.96
C ALA A 25 3.43 3.43 -14.19
N LEU A 26 4.59 4.08 -14.25
CA LEU A 26 4.98 4.91 -15.40
C LEU A 26 5.23 4.09 -16.67
N SER A 27 5.61 2.82 -16.54
CA SER A 27 5.72 1.93 -17.72
C SER A 27 4.36 1.52 -18.29
N LEU A 28 3.30 1.62 -17.49
CA LEU A 28 1.93 1.20 -17.83
C LEU A 28 1.00 2.36 -18.17
N SER A 29 1.33 3.59 -17.78
CA SER A 29 0.48 4.76 -17.99
C SER A 29 1.28 6.05 -18.05
N ASP A 30 0.87 6.98 -18.92
CA ASP A 30 1.45 8.31 -19.00
C ASP A 30 0.94 9.25 -17.89
N ASN A 31 -0.14 8.88 -17.22
CA ASN A 31 -0.75 9.67 -16.15
C ASN A 31 -1.25 8.81 -14.98
N PRO A 32 -0.35 8.07 -14.30
CA PRO A 32 -0.74 7.19 -13.21
C PRO A 32 -1.26 7.98 -11.99
N VAL A 33 -1.94 7.27 -11.10
CA VAL A 33 -2.46 7.81 -9.83
C VAL A 33 -1.59 7.30 -8.68
N TYR A 34 -1.23 8.20 -7.79
CA TYR A 34 -0.55 7.87 -6.53
C TYR A 34 -1.47 8.17 -5.36
N VAL A 35 -1.84 7.13 -4.62
CA VAL A 35 -2.65 7.24 -3.41
C VAL A 35 -1.75 7.11 -2.20
N ALA A 36 -1.55 8.21 -1.49
CA ALA A 36 -0.81 8.25 -0.24
C ALA A 36 -1.76 7.97 0.93
N THR A 37 -1.44 6.97 1.74
CA THR A 37 -2.27 6.55 2.89
C THR A 37 -1.76 7.07 4.22
N ALA A 38 -0.68 7.83 4.22
CA ALA A 38 -0.07 8.35 5.43
C ALA A 38 -0.97 9.38 6.12
N HIS A 39 -1.15 9.22 7.43
CA HIS A 39 -1.69 10.27 8.28
C HIS A 39 -0.61 11.30 8.59
N ILE A 40 -0.92 12.58 8.45
CA ILE A 40 0.03 13.68 8.71
C ILE A 40 -0.04 14.06 10.18
N TRP A 41 0.95 13.58 10.95
CA TRP A 41 1.03 13.80 12.39
C TRP A 41 1.58 15.18 12.76
N ASP A 42 2.52 15.70 11.98
CA ASP A 42 3.22 16.94 12.25
C ASP A 42 3.74 17.62 10.96
N GLU A 43 4.31 18.81 11.11
CA GLU A 43 4.82 19.61 10.01
C GLU A 43 6.06 18.98 9.34
N GLU A 44 6.92 18.31 10.10
CA GLU A 44 8.08 17.61 9.53
C GLU A 44 7.63 16.48 8.59
N PHE A 45 6.61 15.73 9.02
CA PHE A 45 6.03 14.67 8.22
C PHE A 45 5.31 15.21 6.98
N ARG A 46 4.59 16.34 7.12
CA ARG A 46 3.97 17.06 5.99
C ARG A 46 5.02 17.44 4.94
N GLN A 47 6.14 17.99 5.35
CA GLN A 47 7.23 18.35 4.44
C GLN A 47 7.83 17.14 3.72
N ARG A 48 7.87 15.99 4.37
CA ARG A 48 8.29 14.73 3.71
C ARG A 48 7.30 14.32 2.63
N VAL A 49 6.02 14.38 2.90
CA VAL A 49 4.96 14.08 1.93
C VAL A 49 5.05 15.02 0.72
N VAL A 50 5.17 16.32 0.95
CA VAL A 50 5.32 17.33 -0.12
C VAL A 50 6.55 17.04 -0.98
N ARG A 51 7.72 16.78 -0.38
CA ARG A 51 8.93 16.43 -1.13
C ARG A 51 8.77 15.17 -1.98
N HIS A 52 8.04 14.17 -1.48
CA HIS A 52 7.73 12.98 -2.26
C HIS A 52 6.79 13.27 -3.43
N GLN A 53 5.82 14.17 -3.25
CA GLN A 53 4.93 14.60 -4.33
C GLN A 53 5.70 15.40 -5.41
N GLU A 54 6.52 16.35 -5.01
CA GLU A 54 7.33 17.17 -5.92
C GLU A 54 8.29 16.32 -6.77
N ARG A 55 8.85 15.27 -6.20
CA ARG A 55 9.77 14.35 -6.90
C ARG A 55 9.06 13.55 -8.00
N ARG A 56 7.77 13.27 -7.87
CA ARG A 56 7.05 12.45 -8.83
C ARG A 56 6.78 13.13 -10.18
N GLY A 57 6.80 14.43 -10.25
CA GLY A 57 6.56 15.18 -11.48
C GLY A 57 5.07 15.37 -11.83
N PRO A 58 4.78 16.15 -12.89
CA PRO A 58 3.43 16.64 -13.21
C PRO A 58 2.50 15.57 -13.83
N GLN A 59 3.04 14.46 -14.31
CA GLN A 59 2.25 13.38 -14.92
C GLN A 59 1.43 12.58 -13.89
N TRP A 60 1.75 12.70 -12.62
CA TRP A 60 1.06 11.99 -11.54
C TRP A 60 -0.19 12.72 -11.06
N THR A 61 -1.28 12.00 -10.89
CA THR A 61 -2.41 12.45 -10.08
C THR A 61 -2.19 12.00 -8.65
N ASN A 62 -2.09 12.94 -7.71
CA ASN A 62 -1.86 12.63 -6.29
C ASN A 62 -3.18 12.68 -5.52
N ILE A 63 -3.47 11.63 -4.76
CA ILE A 63 -4.62 11.51 -3.87
C ILE A 63 -4.10 11.21 -2.46
N GLU A 64 -4.62 11.89 -1.47
CA GLU A 64 -4.42 11.57 -0.06
C GLU A 64 -5.69 10.91 0.47
N GLU A 65 -5.59 9.64 0.88
CA GLU A 65 -6.71 8.90 1.46
C GLU A 65 -6.21 7.96 2.55
N GLU A 66 -6.61 8.23 3.78
CA GLU A 66 -6.14 7.50 4.94
C GLU A 66 -6.84 6.15 5.15
N LEU A 67 -8.11 6.05 4.80
CA LEU A 67 -8.95 4.89 5.14
C LEU A 67 -9.77 4.33 3.98
N TYR A 68 -10.55 5.19 3.33
CA TYR A 68 -11.64 4.76 2.45
C TYR A 68 -11.26 4.90 0.98
N LEU A 69 -10.36 4.04 0.52
CA LEU A 69 -9.86 4.01 -0.86
C LEU A 69 -10.99 3.89 -1.88
N SER A 70 -12.05 3.14 -1.54
CA SER A 70 -13.20 2.88 -2.42
C SER A 70 -14.05 4.12 -2.72
N ARG A 71 -13.83 5.24 -2.04
CA ARG A 71 -14.47 6.53 -2.36
C ARG A 71 -14.01 7.12 -3.69
N HIS A 72 -12.86 6.66 -4.18
CA HIS A 72 -12.26 7.15 -5.40
C HIS A 72 -12.54 6.18 -6.54
N ASP A 73 -13.31 6.61 -7.54
CA ASP A 73 -13.48 5.84 -8.77
C ASP A 73 -12.24 6.02 -9.66
N LEU A 74 -11.42 4.99 -9.71
CA LEU A 74 -10.18 4.96 -10.47
C LEU A 74 -10.23 3.95 -11.63
N THR A 75 -11.45 3.67 -12.11
CA THR A 75 -11.67 2.78 -13.26
C THR A 75 -10.82 3.20 -14.46
N GLY A 76 -10.15 2.23 -15.07
CA GLY A 76 -9.28 2.43 -16.22
C GLY A 76 -7.92 3.07 -15.92
N ARG A 77 -7.63 3.34 -14.65
CA ARG A 77 -6.36 3.97 -14.23
C ARG A 77 -5.32 2.94 -13.78
N VAL A 78 -4.07 3.36 -13.80
CA VAL A 78 -2.97 2.69 -13.11
C VAL A 78 -2.74 3.39 -11.78
N VAL A 79 -2.86 2.67 -10.69
CA VAL A 79 -2.94 3.22 -9.33
C VAL A 79 -1.86 2.60 -8.45
N VAL A 80 -1.02 3.44 -7.85
CA VAL A 80 -0.10 3.04 -6.77
C VAL A 80 -0.73 3.40 -5.43
N VAL A 81 -0.82 2.44 -4.51
CA VAL A 81 -1.22 2.66 -3.12
C VAL A 81 0.02 2.49 -2.23
N ASP A 82 0.49 3.56 -1.67
CA ASP A 82 1.69 3.59 -0.82
C ASP A 82 1.37 4.20 0.55
N CYS A 83 1.24 3.40 1.54
CA CYS A 83 1.44 1.95 1.60
C CYS A 83 0.35 1.27 2.43
N VAL A 84 0.23 -0.04 2.28
CA VAL A 84 -0.70 -0.87 3.05
C VAL A 84 -0.39 -0.81 4.55
N THR A 85 0.87 -0.75 4.94
CA THR A 85 1.31 -0.67 6.34
C THR A 85 0.74 0.56 7.04
N LEU A 86 0.86 1.75 6.45
CA LEU A 86 0.32 2.99 7.02
C LEU A 86 -1.21 3.00 6.97
N TRP A 87 -1.79 2.45 5.93
CA TRP A 87 -3.24 2.29 5.81
C TRP A 87 -3.81 1.40 6.92
N LEU A 88 -3.18 0.26 7.22
CA LEU A 88 -3.53 -0.60 8.35
C LEU A 88 -3.33 0.09 9.69
N THR A 89 -2.27 0.88 9.83
CA THR A 89 -2.01 1.69 11.04
C THR A 89 -3.18 2.62 11.31
N ASN A 90 -3.74 3.25 10.27
CA ASN A 90 -4.87 4.16 10.41
C ASN A 90 -6.14 3.43 10.89
N PHE A 91 -6.45 2.25 10.36
CA PHE A 91 -7.55 1.41 10.87
C PHE A 91 -7.32 0.94 12.30
N PHE A 92 -6.11 0.45 12.57
CA PHE A 92 -5.74 -0.06 13.88
C PHE A 92 -5.86 1.01 14.98
N TYR A 93 -5.45 2.23 14.66
CA TYR A 93 -5.57 3.37 15.57
C TYR A 93 -7.02 3.79 15.77
N ARG A 94 -7.79 3.86 14.69
CA ARG A 94 -9.20 4.26 14.72
C ARG A 94 -10.10 3.27 15.45
N LEU A 95 -9.77 1.98 15.39
CA LEU A 95 -10.51 0.89 16.01
C LEU A 95 -9.89 0.43 17.34
N GLU A 96 -9.22 1.37 18.04
CA GLU A 96 -8.68 1.16 19.39
C GLU A 96 -7.80 -0.08 19.52
N SER A 97 -7.02 -0.37 18.49
CA SER A 97 -6.11 -1.51 18.41
C SER A 97 -6.81 -2.88 18.43
N ASP A 98 -8.07 -2.95 18.02
CA ASP A 98 -8.75 -4.21 17.75
C ASP A 98 -8.27 -4.80 16.43
N ILE A 99 -7.62 -5.98 16.52
CA ILE A 99 -7.03 -6.66 15.35
C ILE A 99 -8.12 -7.20 14.42
N GLU A 100 -9.13 -7.86 14.97
CA GLU A 100 -10.17 -8.53 14.19
C GLU A 100 -10.99 -7.50 13.42
N GLU A 101 -11.45 -6.45 14.09
CA GLU A 101 -12.18 -5.36 13.46
C GLU A 101 -11.33 -4.64 12.40
N SER A 102 -10.06 -4.38 12.70
CA SER A 102 -9.13 -3.73 11.76
C SER A 102 -8.90 -4.57 10.52
N LEU A 103 -8.70 -5.88 10.68
CA LEU A 103 -8.50 -6.80 9.56
C LEU A 103 -9.74 -6.88 8.68
N GLU A 104 -10.93 -7.04 9.28
CA GLU A 104 -12.19 -7.13 8.53
C GLU A 104 -12.52 -5.81 7.81
N ALA A 105 -12.31 -4.67 8.45
CA ALA A 105 -12.50 -3.36 7.83
C ALA A 105 -11.55 -3.16 6.64
N ALA A 106 -10.28 -3.52 6.78
CA ALA A 106 -9.29 -3.41 5.71
C ALA A 106 -9.60 -4.36 4.53
N LYS A 107 -9.99 -5.60 4.81
CA LYS A 107 -10.40 -6.56 3.77
C LYS A 107 -11.61 -6.07 2.98
N LYS A 108 -12.63 -5.60 3.68
CA LYS A 108 -13.85 -5.06 3.06
C LYS A 108 -13.54 -3.87 2.15
N GLU A 109 -12.70 -2.97 2.63
CA GLU A 109 -12.30 -1.79 1.89
C GLU A 109 -11.44 -2.13 0.67
N PHE A 110 -10.50 -3.07 0.83
CA PHE A 110 -9.70 -3.60 -0.27
C PHE A 110 -10.56 -4.22 -1.37
N ASP A 111 -11.52 -5.07 -0.99
CA ASP A 111 -12.41 -5.73 -1.95
C ASP A 111 -13.29 -4.70 -2.69
N ALA A 112 -13.82 -3.70 -1.99
CA ALA A 112 -14.62 -2.63 -2.59
C ALA A 112 -13.77 -1.77 -3.55
N PHE A 113 -12.57 -1.40 -3.14
CA PHE A 113 -11.66 -0.60 -3.96
C PHE A 113 -11.20 -1.32 -5.23
N THR A 114 -10.88 -2.61 -5.11
CA THR A 114 -10.41 -3.41 -6.24
C THR A 114 -11.53 -4.09 -7.04
N ALA A 115 -12.80 -3.76 -6.78
CA ALA A 115 -13.92 -4.29 -7.55
C ALA A 115 -13.98 -3.75 -8.98
N HIS A 116 -13.38 -2.58 -9.24
CA HIS A 116 -13.39 -1.92 -10.54
C HIS A 116 -12.23 -2.38 -11.44
N ASN A 117 -12.42 -2.24 -12.75
CA ASN A 117 -11.38 -2.54 -13.75
C ASN A 117 -10.32 -1.44 -13.76
N ALA A 118 -9.22 -1.68 -13.11
CA ALA A 118 -8.04 -0.83 -13.03
C ALA A 118 -6.80 -1.68 -12.77
N THR A 119 -5.62 -1.12 -12.92
CA THR A 119 -4.38 -1.76 -12.48
C THR A 119 -3.98 -1.17 -11.13
N TYR A 120 -3.97 -2.00 -10.10
CA TYR A 120 -3.63 -1.63 -8.73
C TYR A 120 -2.26 -2.15 -8.37
N ILE A 121 -1.38 -1.27 -7.90
CA ILE A 121 -0.04 -1.59 -7.40
C ILE A 121 0.00 -1.23 -5.92
N PHE A 122 -0.06 -2.23 -5.06
CA PHE A 122 0.01 -2.05 -3.62
C PHE A 122 1.44 -2.21 -3.12
N VAL A 123 1.91 -1.23 -2.36
CA VAL A 123 3.19 -1.28 -1.65
C VAL A 123 2.93 -1.66 -0.20
N THR A 124 3.62 -2.67 0.30
CA THR A 124 3.51 -3.11 1.69
C THR A 124 4.87 -3.42 2.29
N ASN A 125 5.00 -3.28 3.61
CA ASN A 125 6.21 -3.67 4.31
C ASN A 125 6.11 -5.11 4.81
N GLU A 126 7.24 -5.82 4.75
CA GLU A 126 7.43 -7.06 5.47
C GLU A 126 8.10 -6.74 6.83
N ILE A 127 7.33 -6.84 7.90
CA ILE A 127 7.79 -6.49 9.25
C ILE A 127 7.89 -7.70 10.20
N GLY A 128 7.40 -8.85 9.75
CA GLY A 128 7.33 -10.08 10.56
C GLY A 128 8.54 -11.00 10.42
N SER A 129 9.47 -10.73 9.52
CA SER A 129 10.64 -11.60 9.27
C SER A 129 11.78 -11.42 10.27
N GLY A 130 11.70 -10.42 11.15
CA GLY A 130 12.69 -10.14 12.18
C GLY A 130 12.40 -10.84 13.51
N ALA A 131 12.98 -10.32 14.56
CA ALA A 131 12.72 -10.82 15.92
C ALA A 131 11.30 -10.47 16.38
N VAL A 132 10.76 -11.28 17.27
CA VAL A 132 9.49 -11.00 17.96
C VAL A 132 9.68 -9.83 18.92
N SER A 133 8.86 -8.80 18.79
CA SER A 133 8.94 -7.59 19.63
C SER A 133 8.53 -7.87 21.08
N ASP A 134 9.19 -7.23 22.02
CA ASP A 134 8.79 -7.21 23.44
C ASP A 134 7.52 -6.39 23.67
N ASN A 135 7.20 -5.47 22.76
CA ASN A 135 6.00 -4.66 22.82
C ASN A 135 4.78 -5.42 22.31
N ALA A 136 3.78 -5.64 23.18
CA ALA A 136 2.57 -6.38 22.86
C ALA A 136 1.77 -5.72 21.71
N LEU A 137 1.67 -4.40 21.68
CA LEU A 137 0.96 -3.67 20.64
C LEU A 137 1.63 -3.86 19.27
N GLN A 138 2.95 -3.83 19.23
CA GLN A 138 3.71 -4.09 18.02
C GLN A 138 3.55 -5.52 17.52
N ARG A 139 3.53 -6.52 18.43
CA ARG A 139 3.25 -7.91 18.01
C ARG A 139 1.88 -8.05 17.37
N ARG A 140 0.86 -7.43 17.96
CA ARG A 140 -0.52 -7.46 17.43
C ARG A 140 -0.58 -6.79 16.05
N PHE A 141 0.08 -5.66 15.88
CA PHE A 141 0.15 -4.99 14.57
C PHE A 141 0.92 -5.84 13.54
N THR A 142 2.00 -6.50 13.94
CA THR A 142 2.76 -7.42 13.07
C THR A 142 1.87 -8.57 12.56
N ASP A 143 1.03 -9.14 13.43
CA ASP A 143 0.06 -10.17 13.04
C ASP A 143 -0.97 -9.61 12.03
N LEU A 144 -1.55 -8.45 12.31
CA LEU A 144 -2.48 -7.77 11.41
C LEU A 144 -1.86 -7.55 10.03
N GLN A 145 -0.64 -7.01 9.98
CA GLN A 145 0.09 -6.77 8.73
C GLN A 145 0.32 -8.07 7.97
N GLY A 146 0.75 -9.12 8.64
CA GLY A 146 1.00 -10.43 8.03
C GLY A 146 -0.26 -11.04 7.43
N TRP A 147 -1.37 -11.03 8.15
CA TRP A 147 -2.65 -11.54 7.65
C TRP A 147 -3.19 -10.72 6.47
N MET A 148 -3.08 -9.40 6.51
CA MET A 148 -3.50 -8.57 5.38
C MET A 148 -2.61 -8.77 4.16
N ASN A 149 -1.30 -8.91 4.34
CA ASN A 149 -0.38 -9.24 3.25
C ASN A 149 -0.75 -10.57 2.57
N GLN A 150 -1.08 -11.61 3.36
CA GLN A 150 -1.57 -12.88 2.80
C GLN A 150 -2.87 -12.70 2.03
N TYR A 151 -3.81 -11.91 2.57
CA TYR A 151 -5.09 -11.65 1.93
C TYR A 151 -4.93 -10.98 0.56
N ILE A 152 -4.10 -9.94 0.48
CA ILE A 152 -3.80 -9.24 -0.78
C ILE A 152 -3.04 -10.17 -1.74
N ALA A 153 -2.00 -10.86 -1.27
CA ALA A 153 -1.16 -11.74 -2.10
C ALA A 153 -1.97 -12.87 -2.75
N THR A 154 -2.93 -13.43 -2.02
CA THR A 154 -3.83 -14.47 -2.56
C THR A 154 -4.66 -13.94 -3.73
N ARG A 155 -5.08 -12.67 -3.70
CA ARG A 155 -5.89 -12.01 -4.73
C ARG A 155 -5.07 -11.34 -5.82
N ALA A 156 -3.78 -11.09 -5.57
CA ALA A 156 -2.90 -10.47 -6.53
C ALA A 156 -2.59 -11.40 -7.71
N ASP A 157 -2.48 -10.81 -8.90
CA ASP A 157 -2.04 -11.49 -10.12
C ASP A 157 -0.51 -11.66 -10.12
N GLU A 158 0.19 -10.71 -9.48
CA GLU A 158 1.64 -10.74 -9.32
C GLU A 158 2.04 -10.32 -7.91
N VAL A 159 3.08 -10.96 -7.39
CA VAL A 159 3.73 -10.59 -6.11
C VAL A 159 5.23 -10.46 -6.34
N ILE A 160 5.76 -9.30 -6.00
CA ILE A 160 7.18 -8.95 -6.15
C ILE A 160 7.77 -8.69 -4.76
N LEU A 161 8.86 -9.38 -4.43
CA LEU A 161 9.68 -9.09 -3.25
C LEU A 161 10.86 -8.21 -3.64
N MET A 162 11.03 -7.09 -2.93
CA MET A 162 12.19 -6.23 -3.06
C MET A 162 13.22 -6.55 -1.99
N VAL A 163 14.43 -6.87 -2.41
CA VAL A 163 15.58 -7.10 -1.54
C VAL A 163 16.73 -6.23 -2.01
N SER A 164 17.12 -5.26 -1.20
CA SER A 164 18.26 -4.36 -1.51
C SER A 164 18.18 -3.70 -2.88
N GLY A 165 17.00 -3.25 -3.27
CA GLY A 165 16.73 -2.62 -4.56
C GLY A 165 16.56 -3.58 -5.74
N ILE A 166 16.66 -4.89 -5.50
CA ILE A 166 16.53 -5.93 -6.54
C ILE A 166 15.17 -6.60 -6.40
N GLU A 167 14.47 -6.75 -7.52
CA GLU A 167 13.18 -7.43 -7.54
C GLU A 167 13.33 -8.95 -7.65
N VAL A 168 12.49 -9.65 -6.89
CA VAL A 168 12.31 -11.10 -7.01
C VAL A 168 10.82 -11.35 -7.24
N LYS A 169 10.47 -11.92 -8.36
CA LYS A 169 9.09 -12.30 -8.65
C LYS A 169 8.75 -13.57 -7.87
N ILE A 170 7.72 -13.49 -7.01
CA ILE A 170 7.25 -14.61 -6.19
C ILE A 170 6.04 -15.29 -6.83
N LYS A 171 5.17 -14.49 -7.44
CA LYS A 171 3.95 -14.96 -8.09
C LYS A 171 3.74 -14.28 -9.42
#